data_eb93fd296e763d17f830962fe9763740
#
_entry.id   eb93fd296e763d17f830962fe9763740
#
_cell.length_a   1.000
_cell.length_b   1.000
_cell.length_c   1.000
_cell.angle_alpha   90.00
_cell.angle_beta   90.00
_cell.angle_gamma   90.00
#
_symmetry.space_group_name_H-M   'P 1'
#
loop_
_entity.id
_entity.type
_entity.pdbx_description
1 polymer ?
#
loop_
_entity_poly.entity_id
_entity_poly.type
_entity_poly.pdbx_seq_one_letter_code
_entity_poly.pdbx_strand_id
1 'polypeptide(L)'
;MSVPPKPAASALDSNPTCPDLARWGAPQLYGEWEFTLPALGQRGRMRLRQHPDFAASLRGELDYGGTHSIASGDIEDGELNLDESRDGKSLYAFWTGRLVPAACGREITGTWEQVPHAGQPALKSPFVLRRVGSDGSRW
;
A
#
# COMPACT_ATOMS: atom_id res chain seq x y z
N MET A 1 -2.93 -39.45 4.17
CA MET A 1 -2.82 -38.92 3.95
C MET A 1 -2.80 -37.96 4.09
N SER A 2 -2.72 -37.39 3.98
CA SER A 2 -2.71 -36.61 4.00
C SER A 2 -2.44 -35.61 3.95
N VAL A 3 -2.47 -34.88 3.85
CA VAL A 3 -2.22 -33.93 3.70
C VAL A 3 -2.35 -33.02 3.96
N PRO A 4 -2.14 -32.33 4.05
CA PRO A 4 -2.14 -31.37 4.48
C PRO A 4 -2.55 -30.38 4.24
N PRO A 5 -3.01 -29.91 4.25
CA PRO A 5 -3.48 -28.93 3.79
C PRO A 5 -3.38 -27.76 4.38
N LYS A 6 -3.87 -27.44 5.06
CA LYS A 6 -3.85 -26.41 5.56
C LYS A 6 -2.75 -25.83 5.52
N PRO A 7 -2.14 -26.41 5.53
CA PRO A 7 -0.90 -25.82 5.44
C PRO A 7 -0.72 -25.00 4.22
N ALA A 8 -1.54 -25.12 3.29
CA ALA A 8 -1.39 -24.29 2.14
C ALA A 8 -1.29 -22.82 2.51
N ALA A 9 -2.16 -22.36 3.37
CA ALA A 9 -2.10 -20.96 3.77
C ALA A 9 -0.85 -20.68 4.56
N SER A 10 -0.51 -21.59 5.45
CA SER A 10 0.69 -21.40 6.22
C SER A 10 1.92 -21.41 5.37
N ALA A 11 1.93 -22.25 4.36
CA ALA A 11 3.06 -22.32 3.48
C ALA A 11 3.29 -21.03 2.74
N LEU A 12 2.21 -20.35 2.36
CA LEU A 12 2.35 -19.06 1.71
C LEU A 12 2.96 -18.05 2.65
N ASP A 13 2.50 -18.02 3.89
CA ASP A 13 3.00 -17.05 4.85
C ASP A 13 4.44 -17.32 5.24
N SER A 14 4.85 -18.56 5.18
CA SER A 14 6.18 -18.92 5.59
C SER A 14 7.04 -19.41 4.45
N ASN A 15 6.74 -18.99 3.24
CA ASN A 15 7.52 -19.35 2.08
C ASN A 15 8.98 -18.98 2.30
N PRO A 16 9.91 -19.94 2.24
CA PRO A 16 11.31 -19.65 2.55
C PRO A 16 11.97 -18.71 1.56
N THR A 17 11.39 -18.51 0.37
CA THR A 17 11.95 -17.59 -0.59
C THR A 17 11.40 -16.18 -0.42
N CYS A 18 10.46 -16.00 0.49
CA CYS A 18 9.90 -14.67 0.78
C CYS A 18 10.28 -14.25 2.18
N PRO A 19 10.43 -12.95 2.41
CA PRO A 19 10.70 -12.48 3.77
C PRO A 19 9.47 -12.64 4.66
N ASP A 20 9.69 -12.51 5.96
CA ASP A 20 8.62 -12.52 6.94
C ASP A 20 7.96 -11.13 6.90
N LEU A 21 6.82 -11.03 6.23
CA LEU A 21 6.16 -9.75 5.99
C LEU A 21 5.65 -9.10 7.25
N ALA A 22 5.36 -9.89 8.29
CA ALA A 22 4.89 -9.32 9.54
C ALA A 22 5.95 -8.47 10.22
N ARG A 23 7.21 -8.66 9.85
CA ARG A 23 8.31 -7.92 10.44
C ARG A 23 8.73 -6.71 9.60
N TRP A 24 8.10 -6.51 8.46
CA TRP A 24 8.46 -5.38 7.61
C TRP A 24 8.13 -4.07 8.29
N GLY A 25 9.07 -3.13 8.22
CA GLY A 25 8.87 -1.75 8.62
C GLY A 25 8.89 -0.85 7.40
N ALA A 26 8.92 0.45 7.65
CA ALA A 26 8.89 1.42 6.58
C ALA A 26 9.97 1.20 5.50
N PRO A 27 11.23 0.91 5.87
CA PRO A 27 12.26 0.80 4.82
C PRO A 27 11.98 -0.25 3.76
N GLN A 28 11.28 -1.33 4.09
CA GLN A 28 10.99 -2.34 3.10
C GLN A 28 10.02 -1.85 2.04
N LEU A 29 9.30 -0.76 2.30
CA LEU A 29 8.33 -0.24 1.36
C LEU A 29 8.84 0.96 0.58
N TYR A 30 10.04 1.45 0.85
CA TYR A 30 10.55 2.61 0.11
C TYR A 30 10.67 2.28 -1.36
N GLY A 31 10.29 3.23 -2.20
CA GLY A 31 10.42 3.10 -3.64
C GLY A 31 9.15 3.45 -4.36
N GLU A 32 9.07 3.02 -5.61
CA GLU A 32 7.97 3.36 -6.49
C GLU A 32 6.96 2.25 -6.55
N TRP A 33 5.69 2.65 -6.55
CA TRP A 33 4.56 1.73 -6.64
C TRP A 33 3.57 2.28 -7.66
N GLU A 34 2.88 1.38 -8.33
CA GLU A 34 1.74 1.72 -9.17
C GLU A 34 0.49 1.22 -8.49
N PHE A 35 -0.62 1.92 -8.70
CA PHE A 35 -1.87 1.44 -8.09
C PHE A 35 -3.04 1.64 -9.03
N THR A 36 -4.10 0.89 -8.73
CA THR A 36 -5.38 1.04 -9.40
C THR A 36 -6.48 1.24 -8.36
N LEU A 37 -7.45 2.06 -8.74
CA LEU A 37 -8.68 2.27 -7.98
C LEU A 37 -9.83 1.93 -8.93
N PRO A 38 -10.16 0.64 -9.04
CA PRO A 38 -11.09 0.22 -10.09
C PRO A 38 -12.48 0.81 -9.97
N ALA A 39 -12.96 1.07 -8.76
CA ALA A 39 -14.30 1.64 -8.63
C ALA A 39 -14.36 3.07 -9.15
N LEU A 40 -13.22 3.75 -9.27
CA LEU A 40 -13.14 5.10 -9.81
C LEU A 40 -12.62 5.12 -11.24
N GLY A 41 -12.25 3.95 -11.78
CA GLY A 41 -11.64 3.89 -13.09
C GLY A 41 -10.32 4.61 -13.17
N GLN A 42 -9.57 4.66 -12.08
CA GLN A 42 -8.33 5.42 -12.04
C GLN A 42 -7.14 4.54 -11.71
N ARG A 43 -5.99 5.02 -12.10
CA ARG A 43 -4.71 4.40 -11.78
C ARG A 43 -3.73 5.53 -11.53
N GLY A 44 -2.67 5.23 -10.79
CA GLY A 44 -1.69 6.25 -10.45
C GLY A 44 -0.40 5.68 -9.96
N ARG A 45 0.42 6.56 -9.46
CA ARG A 45 1.73 6.20 -8.92
C ARG A 45 1.87 6.73 -7.52
N MET A 46 2.59 5.97 -6.71
CA MET A 46 2.89 6.34 -5.34
C MET A 46 4.37 6.09 -5.11
N ARG A 47 5.05 7.08 -4.56
CA ARG A 47 6.44 6.92 -4.14
C ARG A 47 6.47 6.97 -2.63
N LEU A 48 7.02 5.93 -2.01
CA LEU A 48 7.12 5.86 -0.56
C LEU A 48 8.56 6.10 -0.12
N ARG A 49 8.70 6.87 0.94
CA ARG A 49 10.01 7.17 1.52
C ARG A 49 9.85 7.40 3.01
N GLN A 50 10.97 7.62 3.68
CA GLN A 50 10.96 7.90 5.11
C GLN A 50 10.23 9.20 5.38
N HIS A 51 9.38 9.19 6.42
CA HIS A 51 8.70 10.40 6.84
C HIS A 51 9.75 11.40 7.35
N PRO A 52 9.64 12.68 6.96
CA PRO A 52 10.67 13.67 7.34
C PRO A 52 10.73 13.91 8.84
N ASP A 53 9.63 13.71 9.56
CA ASP A 53 9.60 14.02 11.00
C ASP A 53 9.56 12.76 11.87
N PHE A 54 9.16 11.63 11.33
CA PHE A 54 9.00 10.38 12.09
C PHE A 54 9.71 9.26 11.36
N ALA A 55 10.92 8.95 11.82
CA ALA A 55 11.81 8.05 11.09
C ALA A 55 11.22 6.66 10.87
N ALA A 56 10.34 6.20 11.74
CA ALA A 56 9.74 4.88 11.58
C ALA A 56 8.51 4.88 10.69
N SER A 57 8.08 6.05 10.24
CA SER A 57 6.86 6.18 9.45
C SER A 57 7.16 6.43 7.99
N LEU A 58 6.10 6.36 7.18
CA LEU A 58 6.17 6.54 5.73
C LEU A 58 5.64 7.88 5.31
N ARG A 59 6.26 8.46 4.30
CA ARG A 59 5.71 9.57 3.55
C ARG A 59 5.53 9.10 2.12
N GLY A 60 4.34 9.33 1.58
CA GLY A 60 4.05 9.01 0.19
C GLY A 60 3.81 10.26 -0.62
N GLU A 61 4.15 10.18 -1.90
CA GLU A 61 3.77 11.18 -2.89
C GLU A 61 2.96 10.45 -3.95
N LEU A 62 1.78 10.97 -4.25
CA LEU A 62 0.84 10.29 -5.11
C LEU A 62 0.46 11.19 -6.28
N ASP A 63 0.35 10.56 -7.46
CA ASP A 63 -0.12 11.25 -8.66
C ASP A 63 -1.20 10.40 -9.29
N TYR A 64 -2.41 10.92 -9.33
CA TYR A 64 -3.52 10.26 -10.00
C TYR A 64 -4.65 11.27 -10.24
N GLY A 65 -5.43 11.00 -11.28
CA GLY A 65 -6.53 11.89 -11.63
C GLY A 65 -6.08 13.29 -11.98
N GLY A 66 -4.82 13.44 -12.42
CA GLY A 66 -4.30 14.76 -12.74
C GLY A 66 -3.94 15.60 -11.53
N THR A 67 -3.92 14.99 -10.35
CA THR A 67 -3.69 15.71 -9.10
C THR A 67 -2.54 15.06 -8.34
N HIS A 68 -1.78 15.89 -7.67
CA HIS A 68 -0.71 15.42 -6.78
C HIS A 68 -1.19 15.52 -5.33
N SER A 69 -0.85 14.51 -4.53
CA SER A 69 -1.16 14.53 -3.10
C SER A 69 -0.02 13.91 -2.33
N ILE A 70 -0.08 14.04 -1.01
CA ILE A 70 0.89 13.40 -0.13
C ILE A 70 0.15 12.50 0.84
N ALA A 71 0.86 11.53 1.38
CA ALA A 71 0.29 10.62 2.37
C ALA A 71 1.30 10.36 3.45
N SER A 72 0.81 10.04 4.63
CA SER A 72 1.67 9.70 5.76
C SER A 72 1.05 8.54 6.52
N GLY A 73 1.87 7.65 7.02
CA GLY A 73 1.35 6.55 7.80
C GLY A 73 2.39 5.51 8.13
N ASP A 74 1.92 4.29 8.35
CA ASP A 74 2.76 3.25 8.90
C ASP A 74 2.44 1.90 8.32
N ILE A 75 3.41 0.99 8.45
CA ILE A 75 3.22 -0.43 8.18
C ILE A 75 3.51 -1.15 9.48
N GLU A 76 2.62 -2.06 9.88
CA GLU A 76 2.78 -2.82 11.11
C GLU A 76 2.07 -4.15 10.96
N ASP A 77 2.77 -5.23 11.27
CA ASP A 77 2.20 -6.58 11.15
C ASP A 77 1.61 -6.84 9.78
N GLY A 78 2.26 -6.32 8.74
CA GLY A 78 1.82 -6.52 7.37
C GLY A 78 0.66 -5.64 6.95
N GLU A 79 0.22 -4.72 7.82
CA GLU A 79 -0.90 -3.84 7.51
C GLU A 79 -0.40 -2.43 7.26
N LEU A 80 -0.82 -1.87 6.13
CA LEU A 80 -0.48 -0.51 5.73
C LEU A 80 -1.64 0.41 6.02
N ASN A 81 -1.34 1.55 6.64
CA ASN A 81 -2.33 2.60 6.86
C ASN A 81 -1.71 3.92 6.46
N LEU A 82 -2.34 4.59 5.50
CA LEU A 82 -1.88 5.91 5.06
C LEU A 82 -3.04 6.88 5.08
N ASP A 83 -2.74 8.11 5.48
CA ASP A 83 -3.66 9.24 5.42
C ASP A 83 -3.21 10.14 4.30
N GLU A 84 -4.09 10.38 3.35
CA GLU A 84 -3.77 11.18 2.17
C GLU A 84 -4.33 12.58 2.30
N SER A 85 -3.54 13.57 1.89
CA SER A 85 -3.93 14.97 1.90
C SER A 85 -3.55 15.60 0.57
N ARG A 86 -4.43 16.42 0.02
CA ARG A 86 -4.15 17.13 -1.23
C ARG A 86 -3.53 18.50 -1.00
N ASP A 87 -3.81 19.09 0.17
CA ASP A 87 -3.29 20.43 0.48
C ASP A 87 -2.21 20.40 1.56
N GLY A 88 -1.89 19.22 2.08
CA GLY A 88 -0.90 19.10 3.15
C GLY A 88 -1.44 19.44 4.52
N LYS A 89 -2.72 19.73 4.64
CA LYS A 89 -3.32 20.14 5.91
C LYS A 89 -4.54 19.33 6.28
N SER A 90 -5.39 19.04 5.31
CA SER A 90 -6.67 18.38 5.55
C SER A 90 -6.65 16.96 5.05
N LEU A 91 -7.26 16.09 5.80
CA LEU A 91 -7.39 14.69 5.39
C LEU A 91 -8.32 14.59 4.21
N TYR A 92 -7.87 13.89 3.17
CA TYR A 92 -8.64 13.69 1.97
C TYR A 92 -9.13 12.25 1.84
N ALA A 93 -8.28 11.28 2.12
CA ALA A 93 -8.63 9.88 1.96
C ALA A 93 -7.76 8.99 2.85
N PHE A 94 -8.24 7.79 3.09
CA PHE A 94 -7.52 6.76 3.83
C PHE A 94 -7.18 5.61 2.91
N TRP A 95 -5.98 5.07 3.09
CA TRP A 95 -5.55 3.83 2.44
C TRP A 95 -5.32 2.81 3.54
N THR A 96 -6.04 1.71 3.50
CA THR A 96 -5.88 0.62 4.47
C THR A 96 -5.68 -0.67 3.70
N GLY A 97 -4.56 -1.34 3.88
CA GLY A 97 -4.30 -2.53 3.12
C GLY A 97 -3.35 -3.49 3.80
N ARG A 98 -3.07 -4.59 3.13
CA ARG A 98 -2.20 -5.62 3.65
C ARG A 98 -1.25 -6.09 2.58
N LEU A 99 -0.02 -6.38 2.99
CA LEU A 99 0.95 -7.03 2.12
C LEU A 99 0.42 -8.39 1.69
N VAL A 100 0.58 -8.71 0.43
CA VAL A 100 0.09 -9.97 -0.14
C VAL A 100 1.20 -11.01 -0.04
N PRO A 101 1.01 -12.06 0.78
CA PRO A 101 2.08 -13.05 0.96
C PRO A 101 2.44 -13.79 -0.33
N ALA A 102 1.46 -14.11 -1.15
CA ALA A 102 1.72 -14.82 -2.39
C ALA A 102 2.60 -14.03 -3.35
N ALA A 103 2.64 -12.71 -3.19
CA ALA A 103 3.49 -11.83 -4.01
C ALA A 103 4.76 -11.43 -3.28
N CYS A 104 5.07 -12.08 -2.15
CA CYS A 104 6.23 -11.78 -1.34
C CYS A 104 6.33 -10.31 -0.95
N GLY A 105 5.17 -9.67 -0.74
CA GLY A 105 5.13 -8.26 -0.37
C GLY A 105 5.31 -7.29 -1.52
N ARG A 106 5.33 -7.78 -2.75
CA ARG A 106 5.42 -6.89 -3.93
C ARG A 106 4.07 -6.29 -4.30
N GLU A 107 3.01 -6.73 -3.63
CA GLU A 107 1.68 -6.18 -3.80
C GLU A 107 1.07 -5.88 -2.44
N ILE A 108 0.27 -4.83 -2.42
CA ILE A 108 -0.55 -4.49 -1.25
C ILE A 108 -1.96 -4.30 -1.76
N THR A 109 -2.92 -4.95 -1.12
CA THR A 109 -4.32 -4.79 -1.50
C THR A 109 -5.11 -4.28 -0.31
N GLY A 110 -6.15 -3.53 -0.59
CA GLY A 110 -6.97 -3.00 0.48
C GLY A 110 -8.05 -2.08 -0.04
N THR A 111 -8.38 -1.09 0.78
CA THR A 111 -9.45 -0.16 0.49
C THR A 111 -8.97 1.28 0.58
N TRP A 112 -9.31 2.05 -0.42
CA TRP A 112 -9.16 3.51 -0.45
C TRP A 112 -10.52 4.10 -0.14
N GLU A 113 -10.56 5.07 0.77
CA GLU A 113 -11.82 5.66 1.17
C GLU A 113 -11.65 7.17 1.32
N GLN A 114 -12.42 7.91 0.54
CA GLN A 114 -12.41 9.36 0.62
C GLN A 114 -13.25 9.81 1.79
N VAL A 115 -12.78 10.80 2.55
CA VAL A 115 -13.59 11.31 3.65
C VAL A 115 -14.77 12.08 3.11
N PRO A 116 -15.90 12.10 3.83
CA PRO A 116 -17.04 12.91 3.41
C PRO A 116 -16.66 14.37 3.30
N HIS A 117 -17.29 15.07 2.38
CA HIS A 117 -16.85 16.39 2.03
C HIS A 117 -18.02 17.20 1.51
N ALA A 118 -18.33 18.30 2.18
CA ALA A 118 -19.27 19.35 1.73
C ALA A 118 -20.46 18.82 0.92
N GLY A 119 -21.29 18.02 1.53
CA GLY A 119 -22.51 17.53 0.88
C GLY A 119 -22.30 16.39 -0.09
N GLN A 120 -21.07 15.91 -0.22
CA GLN A 120 -20.77 14.79 -1.09
C GLN A 120 -20.61 13.52 -0.28
N PRO A 121 -21.15 12.40 -0.74
CA PRO A 121 -20.93 11.16 -0.03
C PRO A 121 -19.47 10.72 -0.16
N ALA A 122 -19.02 9.92 0.78
CA ALA A 122 -17.69 9.35 0.71
C ALA A 122 -17.62 8.37 -0.45
N LEU A 123 -16.54 8.44 -1.22
CA LEU A 123 -16.25 7.47 -2.26
C LEU A 123 -15.36 6.38 -1.67
N LYS A 124 -15.48 5.18 -2.22
CA LYS A 124 -14.73 4.05 -1.74
C LYS A 124 -14.36 3.16 -2.92
N SER A 125 -13.17 2.62 -2.89
CA SER A 125 -12.71 1.72 -3.92
C SER A 125 -11.70 0.74 -3.35
N PRO A 126 -11.72 -0.51 -3.81
CA PRO A 126 -10.56 -1.36 -3.53
C PRO A 126 -9.34 -0.78 -4.21
N PHE A 127 -8.17 -1.16 -3.76
CA PHE A 127 -6.95 -0.79 -4.44
C PHE A 127 -6.00 -1.97 -4.52
N VAL A 128 -5.14 -1.93 -5.51
CA VAL A 128 -3.99 -2.81 -5.62
C VAL A 128 -2.79 -1.92 -5.86
N LEU A 129 -1.80 -2.02 -4.96
CA LEU A 129 -0.52 -1.38 -5.13
C LEU A 129 0.47 -2.45 -5.56
N ARG A 130 1.25 -2.18 -6.60
CA ARG A 130 2.29 -3.08 -7.07
C ARG A 130 3.61 -2.35 -7.14
N ARG A 131 4.65 -3.01 -6.63
CA ARG A 131 5.97 -2.43 -6.69
C ARG A 131 6.43 -2.33 -8.14
N VAL A 132 6.94 -1.16 -8.48
CA VAL A 132 7.45 -0.95 -9.82
C VAL A 132 8.86 -1.52 -9.91
N GLY A 133 9.03 -2.26 -10.90
CA GLY A 133 10.19 -2.79 -11.33
C GLY A 133 11.38 -2.88 -10.66
N SER A 134 11.52 -2.87 -9.83
CA SER A 134 12.59 -2.96 -9.32
C SER A 134 13.43 -3.87 -9.79
N ASP A 135 13.38 -4.25 -9.95
CA ASP A 135 14.15 -4.97 -10.21
C ASP A 135 14.48 -5.04 -11.29
N GLY A 136 14.13 -5.01 -11.51
CA GLY A 136 14.40 -5.18 -12.39
C GLY A 136 15.02 -4.63 -13.08
N SER A 137 15.03 -4.31 -13.03
CA SER A 137 15.47 -3.84 -13.69
C SER A 137 16.59 -3.80 -13.91
N ARG A 138 16.95 -4.08 -13.85
CA ARG A 138 17.85 -4.03 -14.05
C ARG A 138 18.43 -4.33 -14.96
N TRP A 139 18.48 -4.47 -15.43
CA TRP A 139 19.05 -4.83 -16.23
C TRP A 139 19.60 -4.70 -16.40
#